data_433f85dec0fa6733d105abcd29221275
#
_entry.id   433f85dec0fa6733d105abcd29221275
#
_cell.length_a   1.000
_cell.length_b   1.000
_cell.length_c   1.000
_cell.angle_alpha   90.00
_cell.angle_beta   90.00
_cell.angle_gamma   90.00
#
_symmetry.space_group_name_H-M   'P 1'
#
loop_
_entity.id
_entity.type
_entity.pdbx_description
1 polymer ?
#
loop_
_entity_poly.entity_id
_entity_poly.type
_entity_poly.pdbx_seq_one_letter_code
_entity_poly.pdbx_strand_id
1 'polypeptide(L)'
;MAVQFIRKHIANAHISWFCDTRFEQIARLLAGVDEVVALPLKDKKFLKSFEILRQKQGQFDIIIDLQGLLKSALVSRILGKNIFGFDRFSTKEGLASIFYTHKYSCNYDKNIILRNLELCSFALNFSFDEKEILAKEPCFLKNSKIPNENSKIPSENSKIPSKNSKIPNKKILIAPFASESSKCYAHFASVIKGAKEFAQCFLVAGSEPERKKAAELASSGATLLAPLDLAQILEFMDTCDLIIGNDSGITHLAWAQNYATITLFGNRSGARNAFATPKNLIIQATPKHEIDAFHIDKSDFCINDIDPAQIIAKAKGLCNA
;
A
#
# COMPACT_ATOMS: atom_id res chain seq x y z
N MET A 1 5.36 8.55 0.83
CA MET A 1 4.85 9.90 0.47
C MET A 1 5.17 10.92 1.57
N ALA A 2 4.57 10.87 2.78
CA ALA A 2 4.85 11.84 3.85
C ALA A 2 6.36 12.09 4.07
N VAL A 3 7.15 11.03 4.19
CA VAL A 3 8.62 11.12 4.36
C VAL A 3 9.29 11.94 3.26
N GLN A 4 8.91 11.76 1.99
CA GLN A 4 9.50 12.53 0.89
C GLN A 4 9.21 14.04 1.00
N PHE A 5 7.98 14.39 1.37
CA PHE A 5 7.60 15.78 1.56
C PHE A 5 8.31 16.39 2.77
N ILE A 6 8.46 15.65 3.86
CA ILE A 6 9.24 16.09 5.02
C ILE A 6 10.69 16.34 4.58
N ARG A 7 11.32 15.41 3.86
CA ARG A 7 12.70 15.57 3.35
C ARG A 7 12.86 16.74 2.40
N LYS A 8 11.87 16.98 1.55
CA LYS A 8 11.89 18.11 0.61
C LYS A 8 11.93 19.46 1.33
N HIS A 9 11.19 19.60 2.42
CA HIS A 9 11.05 20.85 3.16
C HIS A 9 12.00 20.97 4.35
N ILE A 10 12.43 19.86 4.94
CA ILE A 10 13.31 19.81 6.11
C ILE A 10 14.39 18.74 5.85
N ALA A 11 15.38 19.08 5.02
CA ALA A 11 16.39 18.14 4.54
C ALA A 11 17.17 17.45 5.67
N ASN A 12 17.45 18.14 6.77
CA ASN A 12 18.25 17.66 7.89
C ASN A 12 17.39 17.05 9.04
N ALA A 13 16.10 16.81 8.83
CA ALA A 13 15.28 16.14 9.85
C ALA A 13 15.77 14.72 10.10
N HIS A 14 15.89 14.29 11.36
CA HIS A 14 16.05 12.88 11.68
C HIS A 14 14.66 12.25 11.80
N ILE A 15 14.34 11.28 10.93
CA ILE A 15 13.01 10.66 10.85
C ILE A 15 13.04 9.24 11.41
N SER A 16 12.44 9.04 12.58
CA SER A 16 12.20 7.74 13.18
C SER A 16 10.78 7.27 12.87
N TRP A 17 10.66 6.10 12.25
CA TRP A 17 9.37 5.51 11.87
C TRP A 17 8.97 4.38 12.82
N PHE A 18 7.91 4.60 13.59
CA PHE A 18 7.36 3.59 14.51
C PHE A 18 6.28 2.76 13.82
N CYS A 19 6.39 1.44 13.85
CA CYS A 19 5.40 0.55 13.26
C CYS A 19 5.25 -0.75 14.06
N ASP A 20 4.18 -1.50 13.79
CA ASP A 20 4.06 -2.87 14.28
C ASP A 20 5.11 -3.76 13.59
N THR A 21 5.67 -4.76 14.31
CA THR A 21 6.70 -5.69 13.81
C THR A 21 6.35 -6.34 12.48
N ARG A 22 5.06 -6.55 12.19
CA ARG A 22 4.60 -7.11 10.91
C ARG A 22 4.91 -6.22 9.71
N PHE A 23 5.10 -4.92 9.92
CA PHE A 23 5.38 -3.94 8.88
C PHE A 23 6.84 -3.48 8.89
N GLU A 24 7.68 -4.06 9.73
CA GLU A 24 9.09 -3.68 9.85
C GLU A 24 9.83 -3.79 8.51
N GLN A 25 9.67 -4.91 7.80
CA GLN A 25 10.32 -5.14 6.52
C GLN A 25 10.01 -4.04 5.51
N ILE A 26 8.74 -3.69 5.35
CA ILE A 26 8.35 -2.62 4.42
C ILE A 26 8.80 -1.23 4.90
N ALA A 27 8.75 -0.99 6.22
CA ALA A 27 9.19 0.28 6.78
C ALA A 27 10.70 0.52 6.57
N ARG A 28 11.52 -0.52 6.67
CA ARG A 28 12.97 -0.46 6.39
C ARG A 28 13.31 -0.16 4.93
N LEU A 29 12.39 -0.43 4.01
CA LEU A 29 12.54 -0.08 2.59
C LEU A 29 12.14 1.37 2.28
N LEU A 30 11.49 2.09 3.20
CA LEU A 30 11.06 3.48 2.96
C LEU A 30 12.27 4.39 2.72
N ALA A 31 12.28 5.04 1.57
CA ALA A 31 13.32 6.01 1.23
C ALA A 31 13.21 7.25 2.13
N GLY A 32 14.32 7.63 2.75
CA GLY A 32 14.40 8.84 3.58
C GLY A 32 14.00 8.65 5.05
N VAL A 33 13.74 7.44 5.52
CA VAL A 33 13.63 7.10 6.94
C VAL A 33 15.03 6.80 7.47
N ASP A 34 15.40 7.39 8.61
CA ASP A 34 16.72 7.19 9.23
C ASP A 34 16.70 6.02 10.21
N GLU A 35 15.59 5.86 10.92
CA GLU A 35 15.41 4.81 11.93
C GLU A 35 14.03 4.18 11.83
N VAL A 36 13.97 2.84 11.89
CA VAL A 36 12.72 2.09 12.02
C VAL A 36 12.66 1.43 13.37
N VAL A 37 11.62 1.74 14.16
CA VAL A 37 11.37 1.18 15.48
C VAL A 37 10.16 0.26 15.40
N ALA A 38 10.40 -1.06 15.41
CA ALA A 38 9.37 -2.07 15.35
C ALA A 38 8.84 -2.44 16.75
N LEU A 39 7.53 -2.34 16.93
CA LEU A 39 6.85 -2.60 18.19
C LEU A 39 5.98 -3.87 18.08
N PRO A 40 6.15 -4.88 18.95
CA PRO A 40 5.36 -6.12 18.90
C PRO A 40 3.96 -5.95 19.53
N LEU A 41 3.17 -5.00 18.99
CA LEU A 41 1.87 -4.61 19.55
C LEU A 41 0.79 -5.69 19.36
N LYS A 42 0.83 -6.43 18.25
CA LYS A 42 -0.15 -7.47 17.95
C LYS A 42 0.11 -8.75 18.75
N ASP A 43 1.37 -9.02 19.07
CA ASP A 43 1.78 -10.24 19.80
C ASP A 43 1.49 -10.16 21.29
N LYS A 44 0.74 -9.12 21.73
CA LYS A 44 0.41 -8.83 23.14
C LYS A 44 1.65 -8.71 24.05
N LYS A 45 2.83 -8.45 23.47
CA LYS A 45 4.08 -8.18 24.20
C LYS A 45 4.17 -6.71 24.62
N PHE A 46 3.16 -6.25 25.35
CA PHE A 46 3.05 -4.85 25.74
C PHE A 46 4.21 -4.36 26.59
N LEU A 47 4.75 -5.19 27.51
CA LEU A 47 5.89 -4.83 28.34
C LEU A 47 7.13 -4.53 27.48
N LYS A 48 7.45 -5.40 26.51
CA LYS A 48 8.57 -5.17 25.60
C LYS A 48 8.39 -3.91 24.75
N SER A 49 7.18 -3.69 24.25
CA SER A 49 6.88 -2.44 23.51
C SER A 49 7.05 -1.21 24.40
N PHE A 50 6.61 -1.28 25.65
CA PHE A 50 6.75 -0.20 26.61
C PHE A 50 8.22 0.11 26.97
N GLU A 51 9.04 -0.92 27.16
CA GLU A 51 10.49 -0.77 27.38
C GLU A 51 11.18 -0.05 26.22
N ILE A 52 10.90 -0.47 24.97
CA ILE A 52 11.43 0.19 23.76
C ILE A 52 11.00 1.66 23.73
N LEU A 53 9.73 1.95 24.00
CA LEU A 53 9.20 3.31 23.99
C LEU A 53 9.82 4.19 25.08
N ARG A 54 10.03 3.64 26.29
CA ARG A 54 10.69 4.38 27.38
C ARG A 54 12.13 4.76 27.04
N GLN A 55 12.87 3.89 26.36
CA GLN A 55 14.23 4.21 25.90
C GLN A 55 14.28 5.36 24.88
N LYS A 56 13.19 5.55 24.13
CA LYS A 56 13.04 6.59 23.11
C LYS A 56 12.30 7.84 23.60
N GLN A 57 11.79 7.82 24.83
CA GLN A 57 11.01 8.90 25.40
C GLN A 57 11.81 10.21 25.46
N GLY A 58 11.20 11.30 25.01
CA GLY A 58 11.80 12.65 25.07
C GLY A 58 12.89 12.92 24.04
N GLN A 59 13.11 12.02 23.06
CA GLN A 59 14.13 12.20 22.01
C GLN A 59 13.60 12.93 20.77
N PHE A 60 12.29 13.26 20.72
CA PHE A 60 11.64 13.80 19.53
C PHE A 60 11.13 15.21 19.78
N ASP A 61 11.47 16.14 18.91
CA ASP A 61 10.96 17.52 18.90
C ASP A 61 9.48 17.55 18.49
N ILE A 62 9.10 16.72 17.50
CA ILE A 62 7.76 16.63 16.94
C ILE A 62 7.39 15.16 16.75
N ILE A 63 6.18 14.80 17.14
CA ILE A 63 5.59 13.48 16.93
C ILE A 63 4.33 13.64 16.08
N ILE A 64 4.23 12.90 14.98
CA ILE A 64 3.08 12.96 14.06
C ILE A 64 2.41 11.59 14.00
N ASP A 65 1.17 11.48 14.44
CA ASP A 65 0.37 10.25 14.33
C ASP A 65 -0.47 10.29 13.06
N LEU A 66 0.03 9.64 12.00
CA LEU A 66 -0.67 9.51 10.70
C LEU A 66 -1.77 8.44 10.72
N GLN A 67 -1.81 7.58 11.73
CA GLN A 67 -2.74 6.46 11.80
C GLN A 67 -4.07 6.85 12.45
N GLY A 68 -4.03 7.65 13.51
CA GLY A 68 -5.21 8.12 14.23
C GLY A 68 -5.99 7.00 14.95
N LEU A 69 -5.31 6.01 15.51
CA LEU A 69 -5.90 4.95 16.32
C LEU A 69 -5.46 5.07 17.78
N LEU A 70 -6.26 4.55 18.71
CA LEU A 70 -5.93 4.60 20.15
C LEU A 70 -4.54 4.03 20.45
N LYS A 71 -4.15 2.94 19.79
CA LYS A 71 -2.83 2.33 19.98
C LYS A 71 -1.70 3.25 19.54
N SER A 72 -1.80 3.87 18.36
CA SER A 72 -0.79 4.80 17.87
C SER A 72 -0.75 6.09 18.70
N ALA A 73 -1.89 6.58 19.13
CA ALA A 73 -1.99 7.74 20.00
C ALA A 73 -1.34 7.50 21.37
N LEU A 74 -1.52 6.31 21.97
CA LEU A 74 -0.84 5.93 23.20
C LEU A 74 0.68 5.83 23.02
N VAL A 75 1.14 5.22 21.91
CA VAL A 75 2.57 5.18 21.55
C VAL A 75 3.11 6.61 21.47
N SER A 76 2.45 7.50 20.75
CA SER A 76 2.83 8.89 20.61
C SER A 76 2.91 9.60 21.96
N ARG A 77 1.96 9.33 22.88
CA ARG A 77 1.91 9.96 24.21
C ARG A 77 3.03 9.51 25.13
N ILE A 78 3.49 8.26 24.99
CA ILE A 78 4.65 7.75 25.74
C ILE A 78 5.94 8.39 25.22
N LEU A 79 6.08 8.57 23.91
CA LEU A 79 7.28 9.13 23.28
C LEU A 79 7.53 10.59 23.65
N GLY A 80 6.47 11.40 23.81
CA GLY A 80 6.67 12.82 24.15
C GLY A 80 5.38 13.60 24.34
N LYS A 81 5.52 14.93 24.27
CA LYS A 81 4.43 15.88 24.58
C LYS A 81 3.99 16.71 23.37
N ASN A 82 4.85 16.94 22.39
CA ASN A 82 4.55 17.74 21.21
C ASN A 82 4.01 16.83 20.09
N ILE A 83 2.70 16.51 20.18
CA ILE A 83 2.06 15.46 19.39
C ILE A 83 1.02 16.07 18.47
N PHE A 84 1.18 15.83 17.18
CA PHE A 84 0.27 16.21 16.11
C PHE A 84 -0.54 15.00 15.66
N GLY A 85 -1.84 15.16 15.55
CA GLY A 85 -2.75 14.12 15.06
C GLY A 85 -4.06 14.70 14.58
N PHE A 86 -4.97 13.85 14.13
CA PHE A 86 -6.28 14.26 13.66
C PHE A 86 -7.21 14.58 14.84
N ASP A 87 -8.16 15.48 14.64
CA ASP A 87 -9.20 15.72 15.63
C ASP A 87 -10.20 14.55 15.72
N ARG A 88 -11.16 14.63 16.67
CA ARG A 88 -12.09 13.54 16.95
C ARG A 88 -13.01 13.17 15.78
N PHE A 89 -13.27 14.10 14.87
CA PHE A 89 -14.16 13.90 13.73
C PHE A 89 -13.39 13.49 12.46
N SER A 90 -12.10 13.71 12.46
CA SER A 90 -11.21 13.41 11.34
C SER A 90 -10.49 12.07 11.46
N THR A 91 -10.81 11.23 12.45
CA THR A 91 -10.20 9.93 12.64
C THR A 91 -11.23 8.85 12.96
N LYS A 92 -10.93 7.59 12.63
CA LYS A 92 -11.84 6.47 12.89
C LYS A 92 -12.10 6.25 14.38
N GLU A 93 -11.08 6.39 15.20
CA GLU A 93 -11.17 6.25 16.66
C GLU A 93 -11.05 7.63 17.29
N GLY A 94 -12.16 8.37 17.35
CA GLY A 94 -12.20 9.78 17.81
C GLY A 94 -11.57 10.01 19.20
N LEU A 95 -11.57 9.00 20.08
CA LEU A 95 -10.89 9.04 21.38
C LEU A 95 -9.38 9.18 21.27
N ALA A 96 -8.75 8.77 20.15
CA ALA A 96 -7.31 8.96 19.93
C ALA A 96 -6.91 10.44 20.03
N SER A 97 -7.79 11.34 19.63
CA SER A 97 -7.56 12.79 19.65
C SER A 97 -7.28 13.38 21.05
N ILE A 98 -7.66 12.70 22.12
CA ILE A 98 -7.41 13.15 23.50
C ILE A 98 -5.90 13.19 23.81
N PHE A 99 -5.12 12.34 23.18
CA PHE A 99 -3.68 12.20 23.39
C PHE A 99 -2.85 13.22 22.59
N TYR A 100 -3.45 13.92 21.62
CA TYR A 100 -2.74 14.90 20.79
C TYR A 100 -2.79 16.30 21.40
N THR A 101 -1.65 16.98 21.38
CA THR A 101 -1.54 18.39 21.82
C THR A 101 -1.95 19.33 20.70
N HIS A 102 -1.69 18.95 19.44
CA HIS A 102 -2.08 19.70 18.26
C HIS A 102 -2.99 18.85 17.38
N LYS A 103 -4.15 19.38 17.03
CA LYS A 103 -5.22 18.62 16.33
C LYS A 103 -5.51 19.25 14.99
N TYR A 104 -5.36 18.45 13.93
CA TYR A 104 -5.71 18.86 12.59
C TYR A 104 -7.12 18.36 12.23
N SER A 105 -7.96 19.29 11.74
CA SER A 105 -9.32 18.99 11.31
C SER A 105 -9.40 18.87 9.80
N CYS A 106 -9.94 17.77 9.30
CA CYS A 106 -10.23 17.57 7.87
C CYS A 106 -11.42 16.62 7.68
N ASN A 107 -12.00 16.62 6.49
CA ASN A 107 -13.03 15.63 6.17
C ASN A 107 -12.43 14.22 6.19
N TYR A 108 -13.08 13.29 6.91
CA TYR A 108 -12.65 11.89 7.00
C TYR A 108 -12.68 11.17 5.66
N ASP A 109 -13.61 11.55 4.76
CA ASP A 109 -13.75 10.94 3.42
C ASP A 109 -12.78 11.50 2.38
N LYS A 110 -12.03 12.53 2.71
CA LYS A 110 -10.96 13.06 1.86
C LYS A 110 -9.89 11.98 1.63
N ASN A 111 -9.23 12.04 0.47
CA ASN A 111 -8.17 11.10 0.11
C ASN A 111 -7.12 10.98 1.21
N ILE A 112 -6.78 9.74 1.58
CA ILE A 112 -5.89 9.43 2.71
C ILE A 112 -4.47 9.99 2.54
N ILE A 113 -3.98 10.10 1.30
CA ILE A 113 -2.66 10.67 1.01
C ILE A 113 -2.68 12.16 1.27
N LEU A 114 -3.72 12.87 0.79
CA LEU A 114 -3.89 14.30 1.03
C LEU A 114 -4.01 14.59 2.51
N ARG A 115 -4.87 13.85 3.23
CA ARG A 115 -5.04 14.02 4.68
C ARG A 115 -3.72 13.89 5.44
N ASN A 116 -2.95 12.85 5.12
CA ASN A 116 -1.66 12.62 5.79
C ASN A 116 -0.64 13.70 5.45
N LEU A 117 -0.61 14.20 4.22
CA LEU A 117 0.27 15.30 3.83
C LEU A 117 -0.16 16.63 4.49
N GLU A 118 -1.45 16.90 4.57
CA GLU A 118 -1.98 18.07 5.27
C GLU A 118 -1.64 18.06 6.76
N LEU A 119 -1.73 16.90 7.41
CA LEU A 119 -1.29 16.76 8.81
C LEU A 119 0.22 17.01 8.96
N CYS A 120 1.04 16.50 8.05
CA CYS A 120 2.48 16.79 8.04
C CYS A 120 2.76 18.28 7.78
N SER A 121 2.06 18.88 6.83
CA SER A 121 2.12 20.31 6.50
C SER A 121 1.78 21.17 7.72
N PHE A 122 0.70 20.85 8.42
CA PHE A 122 0.29 21.51 9.66
C PHE A 122 1.34 21.35 10.76
N ALA A 123 1.89 20.16 10.95
CA ALA A 123 2.86 19.88 12.01
C ALA A 123 4.22 20.55 11.77
N LEU A 124 4.63 20.71 10.52
CA LEU A 124 5.98 21.12 10.14
C LEU A 124 6.00 22.48 9.41
N ASN A 125 4.84 23.15 9.33
CA ASN A 125 4.68 24.47 8.74
C ASN A 125 5.25 24.61 7.32
N PHE A 126 4.90 23.67 6.42
CA PHE A 126 5.18 23.77 4.98
C PHE A 126 3.88 23.76 4.17
N SER A 127 3.94 24.16 2.92
CA SER A 127 2.84 24.03 1.95
C SER A 127 3.21 23.06 0.84
N PHE A 128 2.22 22.47 0.18
CA PHE A 128 2.42 21.59 -0.98
C PHE A 128 1.28 21.77 -1.99
N ASP A 129 1.57 21.42 -3.25
CA ASP A 129 0.59 21.36 -4.34
C ASP A 129 0.31 19.88 -4.66
N GLU A 130 -0.93 19.55 -5.00
CA GLU A 130 -1.30 18.20 -5.46
C GLU A 130 -0.51 17.74 -6.70
N LYS A 131 -0.06 18.68 -7.55
CA LYS A 131 0.85 18.38 -8.67
C LYS A 131 2.16 17.75 -8.24
N GLU A 132 2.63 18.07 -7.04
CA GLU A 132 3.84 17.49 -6.48
C GLU A 132 3.66 16.02 -6.14
N ILE A 133 2.41 15.60 -5.82
CA ILE A 133 2.07 14.19 -5.60
C ILE A 133 2.23 13.39 -6.89
N LEU A 134 1.86 13.99 -8.04
CA LEU A 134 2.02 13.37 -9.35
C LEU A 134 3.49 13.25 -9.76
N ALA A 135 4.34 14.19 -9.31
CA ALA A 135 5.78 14.24 -9.59
C ALA A 135 6.63 13.52 -8.54
N LYS A 136 6.00 12.77 -7.63
CA LYS A 136 6.72 12.07 -6.55
C LYS A 136 7.77 11.09 -7.07
N GLU A 137 8.85 10.95 -6.34
CA GLU A 137 9.81 9.86 -6.54
C GLU A 137 9.28 8.51 -6.02
N PRO A 138 9.85 7.38 -6.44
CA PRO A 138 9.58 6.09 -5.82
C PRO A 138 9.78 6.14 -4.30
N CYS A 139 8.82 5.60 -3.54
CA CYS A 139 8.85 5.70 -2.08
C CYS A 139 9.72 4.67 -1.38
N PHE A 140 10.14 3.62 -2.09
CA PHE A 140 10.92 2.52 -1.50
C PHE A 140 12.28 2.39 -2.17
N LEU A 141 13.28 2.04 -1.37
CA LEU A 141 14.64 1.76 -1.84
C LEU A 141 14.65 0.46 -2.65
N LYS A 142 15.43 0.43 -3.73
CA LYS A 142 15.73 -0.79 -4.47
C LYS A 142 16.88 -1.56 -3.79
N ASN A 143 16.90 -2.88 -3.92
CA ASN A 143 17.86 -3.78 -3.26
C ASN A 143 19.35 -3.42 -3.47
N SER A 144 19.71 -2.76 -4.57
CA SER A 144 21.08 -2.30 -4.80
C SER A 144 21.58 -1.28 -3.76
N LYS A 145 20.70 -0.74 -2.91
CA LYS A 145 21.00 0.24 -1.84
C LYS A 145 20.77 -0.29 -0.43
N ILE A 146 20.31 -1.55 -0.29
CA ILE A 146 20.10 -2.17 1.02
C ILE A 146 21.36 -2.98 1.37
N PRO A 147 22.02 -2.71 2.49
CA PRO A 147 23.08 -3.60 2.97
C PRO A 147 22.43 -4.92 3.40
N ASN A 148 22.54 -5.96 2.59
CA ASN A 148 21.96 -7.26 2.93
C ASN A 148 22.90 -8.42 2.62
N GLU A 149 23.17 -9.20 3.66
CA GLU A 149 23.96 -10.44 3.58
C GLU A 149 23.17 -11.66 3.03
N ASN A 150 21.86 -11.54 2.70
CA ASN A 150 21.01 -12.71 2.40
C ASN A 150 20.05 -12.60 1.19
N SER A 151 20.29 -11.72 0.23
CA SER A 151 19.44 -11.68 -0.98
C SER A 151 20.06 -12.42 -2.16
N LYS A 152 19.92 -13.72 -2.20
CA LYS A 152 20.02 -14.49 -3.46
C LYS A 152 18.60 -14.76 -3.94
N ILE A 153 18.16 -14.05 -4.99
CA ILE A 153 17.02 -14.47 -5.79
C ILE A 153 17.32 -15.86 -6.30
N PRO A 154 16.48 -16.88 -6.09
CA PRO A 154 16.67 -18.18 -6.73
C PRO A 154 16.55 -18.00 -8.25
N SER A 155 17.66 -17.98 -8.95
CA SER A 155 17.74 -17.82 -10.41
C SER A 155 17.34 -19.07 -11.19
N GLU A 156 16.81 -20.08 -10.53
CA GLU A 156 16.48 -21.36 -11.17
C GLU A 156 15.02 -21.72 -10.98
N ASN A 157 14.12 -21.12 -11.76
CA ASN A 157 12.91 -21.78 -12.26
C ASN A 157 12.06 -20.89 -13.17
N SER A 158 12.61 -19.86 -13.77
CA SER A 158 11.99 -19.26 -14.94
C SER A 158 12.56 -19.98 -16.18
N LYS A 159 11.99 -21.12 -16.58
CA LYS A 159 12.05 -21.53 -17.97
C LYS A 159 11.31 -20.47 -18.78
N ILE A 160 12.04 -19.41 -19.14
CA ILE A 160 11.61 -18.49 -20.18
C ILE A 160 11.56 -19.32 -21.45
N PRO A 161 10.40 -19.49 -22.09
CA PRO A 161 10.32 -20.21 -23.34
C PRO A 161 11.23 -19.54 -24.37
N SER A 162 11.96 -20.35 -25.11
CA SER A 162 12.90 -19.95 -26.16
C SER A 162 12.23 -19.04 -27.22
N LYS A 163 13.03 -18.24 -27.89
CA LYS A 163 12.79 -17.16 -28.86
C LYS A 163 11.84 -17.40 -30.06
N ASN A 164 10.98 -18.41 -30.06
CA ASN A 164 10.13 -18.74 -31.22
C ASN A 164 8.63 -18.86 -30.92
N SER A 165 8.11 -18.29 -29.82
CA SER A 165 6.67 -18.25 -29.60
C SER A 165 6.18 -16.79 -29.74
N LYS A 166 4.98 -16.61 -30.30
CA LYS A 166 4.20 -15.34 -30.32
C LYS A 166 3.77 -14.93 -28.88
N ILE A 167 4.67 -15.06 -27.90
CA ILE A 167 4.38 -14.70 -26.52
C ILE A 167 4.48 -13.18 -26.41
N PRO A 168 3.44 -12.50 -25.93
CA PRO A 168 3.47 -11.06 -25.72
C PRO A 168 4.64 -10.66 -24.83
N ASN A 169 5.33 -9.58 -25.20
CA ASN A 169 6.50 -9.09 -24.44
C ASN A 169 6.11 -8.32 -23.18
N LYS A 170 4.80 -8.01 -23.01
CA LYS A 170 4.26 -7.28 -21.88
C LYS A 170 4.00 -8.21 -20.69
N LYS A 171 4.22 -7.70 -19.46
CA LYS A 171 4.02 -8.46 -18.23
C LYS A 171 3.02 -7.78 -17.33
N ILE A 172 2.05 -8.53 -16.83
CA ILE A 172 1.05 -8.07 -15.87
C ILE A 172 1.19 -8.87 -14.58
N LEU A 173 1.40 -8.18 -13.46
CA LEU A 173 1.30 -8.78 -12.13
C LEU A 173 -0.13 -8.64 -11.62
N ILE A 174 -0.73 -9.74 -11.20
CA ILE A 174 -2.09 -9.79 -10.66
C ILE A 174 -2.02 -10.11 -9.17
N ALA A 175 -2.63 -9.24 -8.35
CA ALA A 175 -2.76 -9.37 -6.90
C ALA A 175 -4.23 -9.66 -6.53
N PRO A 176 -4.66 -10.94 -6.57
CA PRO A 176 -6.08 -11.28 -6.48
C PRO A 176 -6.62 -11.34 -5.05
N PHE A 177 -5.77 -11.18 -4.04
CA PHE A 177 -6.13 -11.33 -2.64
C PHE A 177 -6.08 -9.99 -1.88
N ALA A 178 -6.91 -9.88 -0.85
CA ALA A 178 -6.95 -8.77 0.08
C ALA A 178 -7.26 -9.26 1.49
N SER A 179 -7.10 -8.39 2.50
CA SER A 179 -7.28 -8.71 3.92
C SER A 179 -8.72 -9.10 4.31
N GLU A 180 -9.70 -8.75 3.48
CA GLU A 180 -11.13 -9.01 3.70
C GLU A 180 -11.75 -9.57 2.42
N SER A 181 -12.64 -10.57 2.58
CA SER A 181 -13.30 -11.25 1.46
C SER A 181 -14.13 -10.30 0.58
N SER A 182 -14.79 -9.30 1.18
CA SER A 182 -15.57 -8.29 0.45
C SER A 182 -14.73 -7.34 -0.42
N LYS A 183 -13.41 -7.39 -0.30
CA LYS A 183 -12.46 -6.71 -1.17
C LYS A 183 -11.93 -7.60 -2.30
N CYS A 184 -12.20 -8.90 -2.26
CA CYS A 184 -11.63 -9.86 -3.21
C CYS A 184 -12.56 -10.01 -4.41
N TYR A 185 -12.09 -9.61 -5.59
CA TYR A 185 -12.80 -9.78 -6.84
C TYR A 185 -12.76 -11.24 -7.31
N ALA A 186 -13.92 -11.83 -7.58
CA ALA A 186 -14.03 -13.26 -7.88
C ALA A 186 -13.68 -13.63 -9.33
N HIS A 187 -13.75 -12.67 -10.27
CA HIS A 187 -13.66 -12.96 -11.69
C HIS A 187 -12.27 -12.76 -12.31
N PHE A 188 -11.19 -12.85 -11.52
CA PHE A 188 -9.82 -12.75 -12.05
C PHE A 188 -9.49 -13.83 -13.09
N ALA A 189 -10.11 -15.00 -13.04
CA ALA A 189 -9.94 -16.02 -14.07
C ALA A 189 -10.31 -15.50 -15.47
N SER A 190 -11.40 -14.74 -15.59
CA SER A 190 -11.83 -14.12 -16.85
C SER A 190 -10.87 -13.00 -17.27
N VAL A 191 -10.38 -12.21 -16.34
CA VAL A 191 -9.37 -11.16 -16.60
C VAL A 191 -8.09 -11.79 -17.15
N ILE A 192 -7.58 -12.87 -16.53
CA ILE A 192 -6.38 -13.59 -16.97
C ILE A 192 -6.58 -14.15 -18.38
N LYS A 193 -7.74 -14.79 -18.64
CA LYS A 193 -8.05 -15.36 -19.97
C LYS A 193 -8.05 -14.30 -21.07
N GLY A 194 -8.52 -13.08 -20.79
CA GLY A 194 -8.48 -11.99 -21.76
C GLY A 194 -7.11 -11.32 -21.85
N ALA A 195 -6.42 -11.15 -20.73
CA ALA A 195 -5.13 -10.47 -20.69
C ALA A 195 -4.00 -11.28 -21.34
N LYS A 196 -4.03 -12.63 -21.29
CA LYS A 196 -3.02 -13.50 -21.91
C LYS A 196 -2.89 -13.36 -23.42
N GLU A 197 -3.88 -12.75 -24.08
CA GLU A 197 -3.84 -12.49 -25.53
C GLU A 197 -2.82 -11.38 -25.87
N PHE A 198 -2.46 -10.50 -24.90
CA PHE A 198 -1.54 -9.39 -25.13
C PHE A 198 -0.44 -9.24 -24.08
N ALA A 199 -0.48 -10.02 -22.98
CA ALA A 199 0.52 -9.96 -21.92
C ALA A 199 0.72 -11.33 -21.25
N GLN A 200 1.91 -11.53 -20.66
CA GLN A 200 2.17 -12.62 -19.74
C GLN A 200 1.60 -12.24 -18.36
N CYS A 201 0.76 -13.08 -17.78
CA CYS A 201 0.13 -12.86 -16.49
C CYS A 201 0.88 -13.62 -15.39
N PHE A 202 1.18 -12.93 -14.29
CA PHE A 202 1.81 -13.49 -13.10
C PHE A 202 0.91 -13.26 -11.88
N LEU A 203 0.84 -14.24 -10.98
CA LEU A 203 0.05 -14.18 -9.75
C LEU A 203 0.97 -14.09 -8.55
N VAL A 204 0.67 -13.18 -7.63
CA VAL A 204 1.29 -13.09 -6.31
C VAL A 204 0.30 -13.55 -5.23
N ALA A 205 0.79 -14.34 -4.28
CA ALA A 205 0.04 -14.80 -3.11
C ALA A 205 0.98 -14.89 -1.91
N GLY A 206 0.51 -14.40 -0.74
CA GLY A 206 1.32 -14.33 0.46
C GLY A 206 1.18 -15.55 1.36
N SER A 207 -0.04 -15.90 1.75
CA SER A 207 -0.33 -16.98 2.69
C SER A 207 -0.55 -18.32 1.98
N GLU A 208 -0.36 -19.43 2.70
CA GLU A 208 -0.61 -20.77 2.15
C GLU A 208 -2.05 -20.97 1.65
N PRO A 209 -3.12 -20.50 2.33
CA PRO A 209 -4.47 -20.55 1.78
C PRO A 209 -4.64 -19.75 0.47
N GLU A 210 -3.99 -18.58 0.38
CA GLU A 210 -4.00 -17.79 -0.86
C GLU A 210 -3.27 -18.51 -1.98
N ARG A 211 -2.13 -19.15 -1.70
CA ARG A 211 -1.35 -19.91 -2.68
C ARG A 211 -2.14 -21.06 -3.29
N LYS A 212 -2.94 -21.79 -2.49
CA LYS A 212 -3.83 -22.85 -3.00
C LYS A 212 -4.84 -22.28 -4.00
N LYS A 213 -5.52 -21.19 -3.64
CA LYS A 213 -6.47 -20.52 -4.55
C LYS A 213 -5.77 -19.92 -5.78
N ALA A 214 -4.56 -19.39 -5.61
CA ALA A 214 -3.78 -18.86 -6.73
C ALA A 214 -3.35 -19.95 -7.70
N ALA A 215 -3.04 -21.17 -7.22
CA ALA A 215 -2.72 -22.32 -8.09
C ALA A 215 -3.91 -22.73 -8.96
N GLU A 216 -5.12 -22.71 -8.40
CA GLU A 216 -6.35 -22.93 -9.17
C GLU A 216 -6.55 -21.82 -10.22
N LEU A 217 -6.35 -20.56 -9.82
CA LEU A 217 -6.49 -19.41 -10.70
C LEU A 217 -5.45 -19.41 -11.83
N ALA A 218 -4.24 -19.92 -11.57
CA ALA A 218 -3.15 -20.04 -12.56
C ALA A 218 -3.52 -20.90 -13.78
N SER A 219 -4.43 -21.86 -13.60
CA SER A 219 -4.95 -22.70 -14.71
C SER A 219 -5.64 -21.88 -15.80
N SER A 220 -6.03 -20.64 -15.53
CA SER A 220 -6.62 -19.71 -16.50
C SER A 220 -5.59 -19.13 -17.49
N GLY A 221 -4.28 -19.36 -17.27
CA GLY A 221 -3.21 -18.93 -18.17
C GLY A 221 -2.22 -17.95 -17.53
N ALA A 222 -2.09 -17.95 -16.21
CA ALA A 222 -1.11 -17.15 -15.48
C ALA A 222 -0.03 -18.04 -14.84
N THR A 223 1.13 -17.48 -14.54
CA THR A 223 2.21 -18.12 -13.78
C THR A 223 2.12 -17.70 -12.32
N LEU A 224 1.97 -18.66 -11.40
CA LEU A 224 2.04 -18.38 -9.96
C LEU A 224 3.52 -18.22 -9.55
N LEU A 225 3.84 -17.07 -8.99
CA LEU A 225 5.18 -16.80 -8.47
C LEU A 225 5.49 -17.68 -7.25
N ALA A 226 6.75 -18.04 -7.08
CA ALA A 226 7.25 -18.62 -5.84
C ALA A 226 6.94 -17.68 -4.66
N PRO A 227 6.97 -18.14 -3.39
CA PRO A 227 6.89 -17.23 -2.26
C PRO A 227 7.98 -16.17 -2.33
N LEU A 228 7.57 -14.90 -2.30
CA LEU A 228 8.45 -13.74 -2.37
C LEU A 228 8.28 -12.89 -1.12
N ASP A 229 9.36 -12.35 -0.61
CA ASP A 229 9.30 -11.27 0.35
C ASP A 229 8.97 -9.93 -0.32
N LEU A 230 8.73 -8.88 0.49
CA LEU A 230 8.32 -7.58 -0.05
C LEU A 230 9.37 -6.92 -0.94
N ALA A 231 10.66 -7.13 -0.65
CA ALA A 231 11.75 -6.59 -1.47
C ALA A 231 11.79 -7.29 -2.83
N GLN A 232 11.66 -8.61 -2.85
CA GLN A 232 11.57 -9.42 -4.07
C GLN A 232 10.32 -9.09 -4.90
N ILE A 233 9.19 -8.81 -4.24
CA ILE A 233 7.96 -8.34 -4.92
C ILE A 233 8.21 -7.00 -5.62
N LEU A 234 8.87 -6.05 -4.96
CA LEU A 234 9.22 -4.76 -5.57
C LEU A 234 10.16 -4.92 -6.76
N GLU A 235 11.17 -5.80 -6.66
CA GLU A 235 12.06 -6.13 -7.79
C GLU A 235 11.30 -6.79 -8.95
N PHE A 236 10.38 -7.71 -8.66
CA PHE A 236 9.56 -8.30 -9.70
C PHE A 236 8.65 -7.27 -10.38
N MET A 237 8.08 -6.33 -9.62
CA MET A 237 7.27 -5.23 -10.15
C MET A 237 8.05 -4.36 -11.15
N ASP A 238 9.38 -4.18 -10.96
CA ASP A 238 10.25 -3.46 -11.92
C ASP A 238 10.24 -4.10 -13.31
N THR A 239 9.94 -5.39 -13.40
CA THR A 239 9.88 -6.11 -14.69
C THR A 239 8.49 -6.10 -15.32
N CYS A 240 7.48 -5.55 -14.63
CA CYS A 240 6.08 -5.55 -15.05
C CYS A 240 5.68 -4.22 -15.70
N ASP A 241 4.86 -4.29 -16.74
CA ASP A 241 4.27 -3.12 -17.39
C ASP A 241 3.02 -2.63 -16.64
N LEU A 242 2.32 -3.52 -15.93
CA LEU A 242 1.07 -3.21 -15.25
C LEU A 242 0.87 -4.10 -14.02
N ILE A 243 0.32 -3.54 -12.96
CA ILE A 243 -0.13 -4.27 -11.79
C ILE A 243 -1.65 -4.14 -11.67
N ILE A 244 -2.37 -5.27 -11.58
CA ILE A 244 -3.83 -5.29 -11.42
C ILE A 244 -4.15 -6.00 -10.11
N GLY A 245 -5.05 -5.44 -9.31
CA GLY A 245 -5.47 -6.11 -8.08
C GLY A 245 -6.58 -5.39 -7.34
N ASN A 246 -6.93 -5.98 -6.21
CA ASN A 246 -7.88 -5.40 -5.27
C ASN A 246 -7.26 -4.24 -4.47
N ASP A 247 -8.07 -3.55 -3.66
CA ASP A 247 -7.61 -2.63 -2.61
C ASP A 247 -6.75 -3.39 -1.58
N SER A 248 -5.46 -3.50 -1.85
CA SER A 248 -4.49 -4.31 -1.09
C SER A 248 -3.11 -3.64 -1.01
N GLY A 249 -2.27 -4.14 -0.10
CA GLY A 249 -0.89 -3.64 0.06
C GLY A 249 -0.09 -3.65 -1.25
N ILE A 250 -0.28 -4.67 -2.10
CA ILE A 250 0.47 -4.81 -3.36
C ILE A 250 0.15 -3.68 -4.36
N THR A 251 -1.12 -3.35 -4.55
CA THR A 251 -1.52 -2.26 -5.44
C THR A 251 -1.09 -0.89 -4.91
N HIS A 252 -1.11 -0.69 -3.59
CA HIS A 252 -0.61 0.54 -2.97
C HIS A 252 0.92 0.65 -3.05
N LEU A 253 1.66 -0.45 -2.91
CA LEU A 253 3.10 -0.50 -3.15
C LEU A 253 3.45 -0.13 -4.59
N ALA A 254 2.72 -0.68 -5.56
CA ALA A 254 2.91 -0.39 -6.97
C ALA A 254 2.67 1.11 -7.26
N TRP A 255 1.60 1.69 -6.73
CA TRP A 255 1.36 3.12 -6.83
C TRP A 255 2.49 3.95 -6.19
N ALA A 256 2.94 3.53 -5.00
CA ALA A 256 4.01 4.23 -4.29
C ALA A 256 5.35 4.21 -5.04
N GLN A 257 5.59 3.18 -5.86
CA GLN A 257 6.78 3.02 -6.71
C GLN A 257 6.60 3.57 -8.13
N ASN A 258 5.52 4.30 -8.41
CA ASN A 258 5.24 4.87 -9.73
C ASN A 258 4.99 3.84 -10.85
N TYR A 259 4.59 2.60 -10.52
CA TYR A 259 4.17 1.63 -11.54
C TYR A 259 2.74 1.89 -12.01
N ALA A 260 2.43 1.50 -13.23
CA ALA A 260 1.06 1.53 -13.72
C ALA A 260 0.19 0.54 -12.94
N THR A 261 -1.02 0.94 -12.56
CA THR A 261 -1.92 0.10 -11.76
C THR A 261 -3.37 0.19 -12.22
N ILE A 262 -4.10 -0.91 -12.05
CA ILE A 262 -5.56 -0.92 -12.01
C ILE A 262 -5.96 -1.48 -10.65
N THR A 263 -6.58 -0.65 -9.81
CA THR A 263 -7.05 -1.07 -8.48
C THR A 263 -8.56 -1.15 -8.47
N LEU A 264 -9.08 -2.31 -8.02
CA LEU A 264 -10.51 -2.61 -7.98
C LEU A 264 -11.07 -2.28 -6.60
N PHE A 265 -12.18 -1.57 -6.57
CA PHE A 265 -12.90 -1.20 -5.36
C PHE A 265 -14.36 -1.64 -5.44
N GLY A 266 -14.84 -2.24 -4.37
CA GLY A 266 -16.26 -2.55 -4.15
C GLY A 266 -16.91 -1.51 -3.23
N ASN A 267 -17.31 -1.97 -2.05
CA ASN A 267 -17.98 -1.17 -1.02
C ASN A 267 -17.03 -0.28 -0.17
N ARG A 268 -15.89 0.11 -0.74
CA ARG A 268 -14.97 1.09 -0.18
C ARG A 268 -14.66 2.15 -1.21
N SER A 269 -14.57 3.40 -0.77
CA SER A 269 -14.29 4.51 -1.68
C SER A 269 -12.88 4.43 -2.26
N GLY A 270 -12.78 4.20 -3.57
CA GLY A 270 -11.53 4.25 -4.31
C GLY A 270 -10.93 5.66 -4.30
N ALA A 271 -11.75 6.69 -4.41
CA ALA A 271 -11.31 8.09 -4.36
C ALA A 271 -10.67 8.44 -3.00
N ARG A 272 -11.14 7.83 -1.91
CA ARG A 272 -10.57 8.00 -0.58
C ARG A 272 -9.27 7.21 -0.40
N ASN A 273 -9.23 5.97 -0.85
CA ASN A 273 -8.17 5.02 -0.50
C ASN A 273 -7.04 4.95 -1.53
N ALA A 274 -7.24 5.43 -2.74
CA ALA A 274 -6.23 5.47 -3.80
C ALA A 274 -6.17 6.84 -4.45
N PHE A 275 -5.05 7.16 -5.09
CA PHE A 275 -4.85 8.42 -5.80
C PHE A 275 -4.76 8.12 -7.29
N ALA A 276 -5.79 8.52 -8.05
CA ALA A 276 -5.86 8.30 -9.48
C ALA A 276 -4.86 9.19 -10.24
N THR A 277 -4.20 8.62 -11.23
CA THR A 277 -3.32 9.31 -12.18
C THR A 277 -3.56 8.76 -13.59
N PRO A 278 -3.01 9.33 -14.65
CA PRO A 278 -3.15 8.74 -15.99
C PRO A 278 -2.72 7.29 -16.11
N LYS A 279 -1.78 6.82 -15.27
CA LYS A 279 -1.30 5.43 -15.23
C LYS A 279 -1.78 4.61 -14.03
N ASN A 280 -2.50 5.23 -13.08
CA ASN A 280 -3.03 4.54 -11.90
C ASN A 280 -4.56 4.68 -11.92
N LEU A 281 -5.21 3.65 -12.46
CA LEU A 281 -6.66 3.66 -12.67
C LEU A 281 -7.37 3.04 -11.47
N ILE A 282 -8.50 3.63 -11.12
CA ILE A 282 -9.44 3.11 -10.14
C ILE A 282 -10.66 2.59 -10.91
N ILE A 283 -11.06 1.35 -10.66
CA ILE A 283 -12.34 0.81 -11.10
C ILE A 283 -13.20 0.60 -9.87
N GLN A 284 -14.25 1.41 -9.75
CA GLN A 284 -15.17 1.38 -8.63
C GLN A 284 -16.46 0.69 -9.05
N ALA A 285 -16.84 -0.37 -8.35
CA ALA A 285 -18.19 -0.94 -8.47
C ALA A 285 -19.23 0.00 -7.87
N THR A 286 -20.49 -0.13 -8.29
CA THR A 286 -21.60 0.57 -7.66
C THR A 286 -22.04 -0.18 -6.41
N PRO A 287 -21.81 0.36 -5.20
CA PRO A 287 -22.21 -0.30 -3.97
C PRO A 287 -23.73 -0.26 -3.82
N LYS A 288 -24.29 -1.19 -3.04
CA LYS A 288 -25.73 -1.27 -2.74
C LYS A 288 -26.26 -0.06 -1.97
N HIS A 289 -25.39 0.50 -1.14
CA HIS A 289 -25.67 1.66 -0.30
C HIS A 289 -24.55 2.70 -0.43
N GLU A 290 -24.82 3.93 -0.03
CA GLU A 290 -23.79 4.95 0.06
C GLU A 290 -22.63 4.45 0.94
N ILE A 291 -21.39 4.70 0.49
CA ILE A 291 -20.21 4.25 1.20
C ILE A 291 -20.03 5.12 2.45
N ASP A 292 -20.20 4.52 3.63
CA ASP A 292 -19.81 5.11 4.89
C ASP A 292 -18.40 4.58 5.28
N ALA A 293 -17.39 5.45 5.27
CA ALA A 293 -16.02 5.05 5.59
C ALA A 293 -15.82 4.67 7.07
N PHE A 294 -16.75 5.06 7.96
CA PHE A 294 -16.73 4.64 9.36
C PHE A 294 -17.36 3.27 9.57
N HIS A 295 -18.43 2.94 8.80
CA HIS A 295 -19.23 1.72 8.97
C HIS A 295 -19.32 0.91 7.67
N ILE A 296 -18.22 0.26 7.32
CA ILE A 296 -18.13 -0.54 6.10
C ILE A 296 -19.00 -1.82 6.23
N ASP A 297 -19.92 -2.02 5.30
CA ASP A 297 -20.68 -3.27 5.17
C ASP A 297 -19.80 -4.36 4.54
N LYS A 298 -19.27 -5.25 5.37
CA LYS A 298 -18.42 -6.36 4.93
C LYS A 298 -19.18 -7.48 4.21
N SER A 299 -20.51 -7.44 4.20
CA SER A 299 -21.37 -8.40 3.50
C SER A 299 -21.69 -7.97 2.07
N ASP A 300 -21.36 -6.73 1.70
CA ASP A 300 -21.53 -6.24 0.32
C ASP A 300 -20.34 -6.64 -0.55
N PHE A 301 -20.57 -7.53 -1.50
CA PHE A 301 -19.61 -8.04 -2.48
C PHE A 301 -19.79 -7.40 -3.85
N CYS A 302 -20.28 -6.17 -3.94
CA CYS A 302 -20.49 -5.45 -5.20
C CYS A 302 -19.24 -5.34 -6.07
N ILE A 303 -18.04 -5.55 -5.52
CA ILE A 303 -16.80 -5.63 -6.31
C ILE A 303 -16.92 -6.66 -7.45
N ASN A 304 -17.76 -7.70 -7.28
CA ASN A 304 -17.97 -8.74 -8.28
C ASN A 304 -18.86 -8.29 -9.44
N ASP A 305 -19.51 -7.13 -9.33
CA ASP A 305 -20.31 -6.54 -10.41
C ASP A 305 -19.42 -5.80 -11.44
N ILE A 306 -18.12 -5.66 -11.16
CA ILE A 306 -17.18 -5.10 -12.12
C ILE A 306 -17.04 -6.07 -13.31
N ASP A 307 -17.33 -5.57 -14.52
CA ASP A 307 -17.19 -6.36 -15.74
C ASP A 307 -15.71 -6.66 -16.05
N PRO A 308 -15.29 -7.94 -16.17
CA PRO A 308 -13.94 -8.30 -16.60
C PRO A 308 -13.51 -7.64 -17.92
N ALA A 309 -14.44 -7.42 -18.85
CA ALA A 309 -14.14 -6.77 -20.13
C ALA A 309 -13.66 -5.32 -19.95
N GLN A 310 -14.21 -4.60 -18.98
CA GLN A 310 -13.76 -3.25 -18.62
C GLN A 310 -12.30 -3.26 -18.11
N ILE A 311 -11.95 -4.23 -17.27
CA ILE A 311 -10.60 -4.37 -16.73
C ILE A 311 -9.62 -4.67 -17.88
N ILE A 312 -9.96 -5.62 -18.75
CA ILE A 312 -9.13 -6.04 -19.89
C ILE A 312 -8.90 -4.87 -20.86
N ALA A 313 -9.95 -4.13 -21.20
CA ALA A 313 -9.85 -2.97 -22.10
C ALA A 313 -8.90 -1.89 -21.54
N LYS A 314 -9.04 -1.55 -20.25
CA LYS A 314 -8.16 -0.60 -19.56
C LYS A 314 -6.71 -1.12 -19.47
N ALA A 315 -6.53 -2.42 -19.18
CA ALA A 315 -5.22 -3.06 -19.12
C ALA A 315 -4.51 -3.00 -20.49
N LYS A 316 -5.22 -3.29 -21.57
CA LYS A 316 -4.69 -3.21 -22.93
C LYS A 316 -4.29 -1.77 -23.29
N GLY A 317 -5.08 -0.77 -22.88
CA GLY A 317 -4.76 0.64 -23.05
C GLY A 317 -3.46 1.03 -22.34
N LEU A 318 -3.30 0.67 -21.06
CA LEU A 318 -2.09 0.98 -20.29
C LEU A 318 -0.83 0.24 -20.78
N CYS A 319 -0.97 -1.01 -21.26
CA CYS A 319 0.16 -1.76 -21.80
C CYS A 319 0.64 -1.23 -23.17
N ASN A 320 -0.20 -0.50 -23.89
CA ASN A 320 0.14 0.05 -25.23
C ASN A 320 0.54 1.54 -25.18
N ALA A 321 0.37 2.21 -24.04
CA ALA A 321 0.79 3.60 -23.81
C ALA A 321 2.28 3.67 -23.48
#